data_d267dd118fbe8789774545cca26e3dd6
#
_entry.id   d267dd118fbe8789774545cca26e3dd6
#
_cell.length_a   1.000
_cell.length_b   1.000
_cell.length_c   1.000
_cell.angle_alpha   90.00
_cell.angle_beta   90.00
_cell.angle_gamma   90.00
#
_symmetry.space_group_name_H-M   'P 1'
#
loop_
_entity.id
_entity.type
_entity.pdbx_description
1 polymer ?
#
loop_
_entity_poly.entity_id
_entity_poly.type
_entity_poly.pdbx_seq_one_letter_code
_entity_poly.pdbx_strand_id
1 'polypeptide(L)'
;MNPILLLLLLLLLFSLQATLSHATTAYPSIPGTTPVDVSSGATASNLIPPRREVHGNGRIFDITHRYSPDMPAFGSADGVGQFLWLPHSMKNGSIANNSEMKLPTHTGTHVDAPGHFFDHYFDAGFDVDTLDLDVLNGEALLVDVPRDKNITAEVMEGLHIPKGVRRVLFRTLNTDRRLMFQKEFDSSYVGFMEDGAKWLVENTDIKLIGIDYLSAAACDDLSPAHLVLLEGREIILVEALKLDDIQPGIYSVHCLPLRLQGAEGSPIRCILIK
;
A
#
# COMPACT_ATOMS: atom_id res chain seq x y z
N MET A 1 -52.39 36.03 -22.59
CA MET A 1 -51.08 35.39 -22.29
C MET A 1 -50.84 34.34 -23.36
N ASN A 2 -49.72 34.43 -24.03
CA ASN A 2 -49.43 33.54 -25.17
C ASN A 2 -49.25 32.09 -24.68
N PRO A 3 -49.99 31.10 -25.24
CA PRO A 3 -49.93 29.71 -24.79
C PRO A 3 -48.51 29.09 -24.88
N ILE A 4 -47.68 29.61 -25.78
CA ILE A 4 -46.26 29.16 -25.90
C ILE A 4 -45.45 29.64 -24.70
N LEU A 5 -45.73 30.82 -24.17
CA LEU A 5 -45.03 31.37 -23.00
C LEU A 5 -45.38 30.61 -21.72
N LEU A 6 -46.65 30.16 -21.61
CA LEU A 6 -47.12 29.33 -20.50
C LEU A 6 -46.48 27.92 -20.51
N LEU A 7 -46.33 27.32 -21.71
CA LEU A 7 -45.68 26.01 -21.88
C LEU A 7 -44.19 26.08 -21.54
N LEU A 8 -43.50 27.18 -21.95
CA LEU A 8 -42.09 27.37 -21.59
C LEU A 8 -41.89 27.60 -20.07
N LEU A 9 -42.82 28.32 -19.41
CA LEU A 9 -42.76 28.48 -17.95
C LEU A 9 -43.01 27.18 -17.22
N LEU A 10 -43.92 26.32 -17.69
CA LEU A 10 -44.16 24.98 -17.12
C LEU A 10 -42.97 24.06 -17.33
N LEU A 11 -42.30 24.09 -18.48
CA LEU A 11 -41.09 23.32 -18.73
C LEU A 11 -39.92 23.78 -17.87
N LEU A 12 -39.78 25.07 -17.60
CA LEU A 12 -38.77 25.62 -16.67
C LEU A 12 -39.05 25.22 -15.20
N LEU A 13 -40.32 25.16 -14.79
CA LEU A 13 -40.69 24.71 -13.44
C LEU A 13 -40.45 23.21 -13.27
N PHE A 14 -40.67 22.39 -14.30
CA PHE A 14 -40.34 20.96 -14.29
C PHE A 14 -38.84 20.69 -14.28
N SER A 15 -38.02 21.51 -14.94
CA SER A 15 -36.57 21.38 -14.93
C SER A 15 -35.92 21.79 -13.58
N LEU A 16 -36.58 22.67 -12.81
CA LEU A 16 -36.09 23.10 -11.50
C LEU A 16 -36.41 22.10 -10.38
N GLN A 17 -37.37 21.17 -10.60
CA GLN A 17 -37.68 20.10 -9.62
C GLN A 17 -36.84 18.83 -9.81
N ALA A 18 -36.10 18.70 -10.92
CA ALA A 18 -35.27 17.53 -11.22
C ALA A 18 -33.86 17.57 -10.59
N THR A 19 -33.50 18.63 -9.86
CA THR A 19 -32.16 18.79 -9.25
C THR A 19 -32.10 18.63 -7.74
N LEU A 20 -33.19 18.23 -7.08
CA LEU A 20 -33.09 17.66 -5.73
C LEU A 20 -32.94 16.13 -5.81
N SER A 21 -31.85 15.72 -6.45
CA SER A 21 -31.35 14.36 -6.28
C SER A 21 -30.92 14.23 -4.82
N HIS A 22 -31.72 13.56 -4.02
CA HIS A 22 -31.29 13.08 -2.71
C HIS A 22 -30.09 12.17 -2.98
N ALA A 23 -28.93 12.55 -2.50
CA ALA A 23 -27.80 11.65 -2.39
C ALA A 23 -28.27 10.48 -1.51
N THR A 24 -28.74 9.42 -2.15
CA THR A 24 -28.96 8.15 -1.49
C THR A 24 -27.63 7.69 -0.96
N THR A 25 -27.52 7.58 0.35
CA THR A 25 -26.36 7.01 1.02
C THR A 25 -25.99 5.69 0.36
N ALA A 26 -24.73 5.54 -0.03
CA ALA A 26 -24.19 4.35 -0.73
C ALA A 26 -24.15 3.09 0.17
N TYR A 27 -24.86 3.10 1.29
CA TYR A 27 -24.94 1.95 2.18
C TYR A 27 -26.35 1.37 2.12
N PRO A 28 -26.50 0.07 1.82
CA PRO A 28 -27.78 -0.60 1.92
C PRO A 28 -28.25 -0.56 3.39
N SER A 29 -29.48 -0.07 3.59
CA SER A 29 -30.15 -0.16 4.90
C SER A 29 -30.32 -1.63 5.26
N ILE A 30 -29.85 -2.02 6.43
CA ILE A 30 -30.05 -3.38 6.96
C ILE A 30 -31.52 -3.50 7.37
N PRO A 31 -32.32 -4.41 6.75
CA PRO A 31 -33.70 -4.61 7.14
C PRO A 31 -33.77 -5.24 8.55
N GLY A 32 -34.43 -4.60 9.48
CA GLY A 32 -34.74 -5.18 10.79
C GLY A 32 -34.17 -4.49 12.02
N THR A 33 -33.48 -3.35 11.90
CA THR A 33 -33.14 -2.54 13.08
C THR A 33 -34.30 -1.61 13.43
N THR A 34 -35.07 -1.96 14.47
CA THR A 34 -35.95 -1.00 15.15
C THR A 34 -35.12 0.18 15.63
N PRO A 35 -35.64 1.43 15.57
CA PRO A 35 -34.94 2.58 16.13
C PRO A 35 -34.67 2.32 17.62
N VAL A 36 -33.41 2.27 18.00
CA VAL A 36 -33.03 2.25 19.42
C VAL A 36 -33.36 3.64 19.97
N ASP A 37 -34.21 3.67 20.96
CA ASP A 37 -34.56 4.89 21.67
C ASP A 37 -33.33 5.38 22.46
N VAL A 38 -32.62 6.36 21.87
CA VAL A 38 -31.37 6.89 22.45
C VAL A 38 -31.73 8.00 23.44
N SER A 39 -32.25 7.60 24.59
CA SER A 39 -32.49 8.52 25.71
C SER A 39 -31.30 8.71 26.64
N SER A 40 -30.08 8.43 26.20
CA SER A 40 -28.85 8.69 26.95
C SER A 40 -27.82 9.39 26.08
N GLY A 41 -27.79 10.71 26.09
CA GLY A 41 -26.63 11.62 25.97
C GLY A 41 -25.62 11.48 24.82
N ALA A 42 -25.75 10.51 23.93
CA ALA A 42 -24.89 10.41 22.75
C ALA A 42 -25.43 11.35 21.65
N THR A 43 -24.70 12.42 21.37
CA THR A 43 -25.03 13.31 20.25
C THR A 43 -24.95 12.53 18.93
N ALA A 44 -25.87 12.81 17.99
CA ALA A 44 -25.92 12.15 16.67
C ALA A 44 -24.57 12.18 15.91
N SER A 45 -23.66 13.08 16.26
CA SER A 45 -22.28 13.15 15.74
C SER A 45 -21.44 11.91 16.05
N ASN A 46 -21.73 11.16 17.11
CA ASN A 46 -20.98 9.97 17.50
C ASN A 46 -21.39 8.71 16.72
N LEU A 47 -22.48 8.76 15.95
CA LEU A 47 -22.95 7.66 15.12
C LEU A 47 -22.43 7.73 13.69
N ILE A 48 -21.77 8.82 13.29
CA ILE A 48 -21.15 8.98 11.99
C ILE A 48 -19.72 8.49 12.11
N PRO A 49 -19.31 7.41 11.40
CA PRO A 49 -17.92 6.98 11.39
C PRO A 49 -17.03 8.15 10.98
N PRO A 50 -15.94 8.45 11.70
CA PRO A 50 -15.02 9.51 11.31
C PRO A 50 -14.49 9.21 9.92
N ARG A 51 -14.58 10.18 9.02
CA ARG A 51 -13.94 10.09 7.71
C ARG A 51 -12.43 10.22 7.90
N ARG A 52 -11.69 9.13 7.71
CA ARG A 52 -10.24 9.15 7.85
C ARG A 52 -9.57 10.03 6.81
N GLU A 53 -10.18 10.19 5.64
CA GLU A 53 -9.73 11.11 4.59
C GLU A 53 -9.73 12.59 5.00
N VAL A 54 -10.43 12.95 6.07
CA VAL A 54 -10.42 14.31 6.65
C VAL A 54 -9.73 14.36 8.02
N HIS A 55 -9.15 13.25 8.49
CA HIS A 55 -8.39 13.23 9.74
C HIS A 55 -7.04 13.94 9.54
N GLY A 56 -6.73 14.93 10.37
CA GLY A 56 -5.45 15.63 10.39
C GLY A 56 -5.13 16.52 9.19
N ASN A 57 -5.97 16.87 8.32
CA ASN A 57 -5.98 17.60 7.06
C ASN A 57 -6.51 16.74 5.91
N GLY A 58 -6.82 15.48 6.17
CA GLY A 58 -7.52 14.59 5.28
C GLY A 58 -6.76 14.17 4.02
N ARG A 59 -5.43 14.36 4.02
CA ARG A 59 -4.65 14.07 2.83
C ARG A 59 -4.27 12.60 2.78
N ILE A 60 -4.69 11.94 1.70
CA ILE A 60 -4.25 10.60 1.34
C ILE A 60 -3.08 10.71 0.38
N PHE A 61 -2.00 9.99 0.67
CA PHE A 61 -0.84 9.85 -0.20
C PHE A 61 -0.81 8.42 -0.71
N ASP A 62 -0.87 8.24 -2.02
CA ASP A 62 -0.66 6.94 -2.64
C ASP A 62 0.85 6.68 -2.74
N ILE A 63 1.32 5.74 -1.93
CA ILE A 63 2.72 5.34 -1.88
C ILE A 63 2.98 4.03 -2.64
N THR A 64 2.17 3.75 -3.66
CA THR A 64 2.28 2.61 -4.54
C THR A 64 2.81 3.04 -5.91
N HIS A 65 3.78 2.34 -6.46
CA HIS A 65 4.22 2.57 -7.82
C HIS A 65 3.19 2.10 -8.83
N ARG A 66 3.04 2.88 -9.92
CA ARG A 66 2.18 2.52 -11.03
C ARG A 66 2.81 1.38 -11.82
N TYR A 67 2.07 0.29 -12.00
CA TYR A 67 2.52 -0.84 -12.81
C TYR A 67 2.54 -0.46 -14.30
N SER A 68 3.67 -0.68 -14.93
CA SER A 68 3.89 -0.46 -16.36
C SER A 68 4.89 -1.49 -16.91
N PRO A 69 4.90 -1.75 -18.22
CA PRO A 69 5.88 -2.65 -18.83
C PRO A 69 7.35 -2.22 -18.60
N ASP A 70 7.59 -0.93 -18.47
CA ASP A 70 8.95 -0.35 -18.26
C ASP A 70 9.31 -0.19 -16.77
N MET A 71 8.47 -0.65 -15.84
CA MET A 71 8.83 -0.69 -14.42
C MET A 71 9.94 -1.73 -14.20
N PRO A 72 10.96 -1.45 -13.36
CA PRO A 72 12.02 -2.43 -13.11
C PRO A 72 11.46 -3.72 -12.51
N ALA A 73 12.09 -4.84 -12.88
CA ALA A 73 11.87 -6.14 -12.25
C ALA A 73 13.22 -6.66 -11.74
N PHE A 74 13.22 -7.33 -10.61
CA PHE A 74 14.44 -7.80 -9.97
C PHE A 74 15.32 -8.63 -10.93
N GLY A 75 16.58 -8.23 -11.10
CA GLY A 75 17.54 -8.90 -11.96
C GLY A 75 17.28 -8.75 -13.47
N SER A 76 16.32 -7.95 -13.91
CA SER A 76 15.97 -7.77 -15.32
C SER A 76 16.53 -6.48 -15.90
N ALA A 77 17.09 -6.55 -17.11
CA ALA A 77 17.43 -5.37 -17.90
C ALA A 77 16.24 -4.80 -18.69
N ASP A 78 15.18 -5.61 -18.86
CA ASP A 78 14.05 -5.31 -19.74
C ASP A 78 12.77 -4.89 -18.99
N GLY A 79 12.87 -4.70 -17.67
CA GLY A 79 11.74 -4.38 -16.80
C GLY A 79 10.75 -5.53 -16.68
N VAL A 80 9.52 -5.21 -16.27
CA VAL A 80 8.43 -6.18 -16.10
C VAL A 80 7.96 -6.76 -17.45
N GLY A 81 8.03 -5.96 -18.51
CA GLY A 81 7.53 -6.34 -19.84
C GLY A 81 6.00 -6.38 -19.91
N GLN A 82 5.51 -7.09 -20.89
CA GLN A 82 4.06 -7.27 -21.08
C GLN A 82 3.49 -8.16 -19.96
N PHE A 83 2.62 -7.62 -19.15
CA PHE A 83 1.98 -8.34 -18.04
C PHE A 83 0.44 -8.28 -18.08
N LEU A 84 -0.13 -7.42 -18.92
CA LEU A 84 -1.56 -7.16 -19.01
C LEU A 84 -2.03 -7.32 -20.46
N TRP A 85 -3.09 -8.10 -20.69
CA TRP A 85 -3.72 -8.34 -21.97
C TRP A 85 -5.19 -8.03 -21.90
N LEU A 86 -5.82 -7.76 -23.05
CA LEU A 86 -7.26 -7.56 -23.19
C LEU A 86 -7.83 -8.60 -24.17
N PRO A 87 -7.94 -9.89 -23.77
CA PRO A 87 -8.45 -10.94 -24.64
C PRO A 87 -9.91 -10.72 -25.06
N HIS A 88 -10.71 -10.12 -24.18
CA HIS A 88 -12.08 -9.73 -24.48
C HIS A 88 -12.19 -8.22 -24.56
N SER A 89 -12.48 -7.68 -25.74
CA SER A 89 -12.59 -6.25 -25.99
C SER A 89 -13.93 -5.88 -26.60
N MET A 90 -14.57 -4.84 -26.09
CA MET A 90 -15.79 -4.27 -26.69
C MET A 90 -15.57 -3.82 -28.14
N LYS A 91 -14.34 -3.37 -28.46
CA LYS A 91 -13.96 -3.01 -29.84
C LYS A 91 -14.01 -4.20 -30.81
N ASN A 92 -13.90 -5.41 -30.28
CA ASN A 92 -13.95 -6.68 -31.06
C ASN A 92 -15.28 -7.43 -30.86
N GLY A 93 -16.33 -6.76 -30.38
CA GLY A 93 -17.68 -7.32 -30.25
C GLY A 93 -17.96 -8.02 -28.91
N SER A 94 -17.08 -7.97 -27.93
CA SER A 94 -17.39 -8.49 -26.60
C SER A 94 -18.37 -7.56 -25.86
N ILE A 95 -19.19 -8.12 -24.96
CA ILE A 95 -20.15 -7.34 -24.15
C ILE A 95 -19.42 -6.39 -23.19
N ALA A 96 -18.23 -6.78 -22.67
CA ALA A 96 -17.42 -6.01 -21.75
C ALA A 96 -15.93 -6.16 -22.08
N ASN A 97 -15.12 -5.22 -21.59
CA ASN A 97 -13.68 -5.36 -21.62
C ASN A 97 -13.24 -6.20 -20.41
N ASN A 98 -12.60 -7.34 -20.65
CA ASN A 98 -12.01 -8.19 -19.62
C ASN A 98 -10.52 -8.34 -19.88
N SER A 99 -9.71 -7.86 -18.92
CA SER A 99 -8.25 -7.98 -18.97
C SER A 99 -7.79 -9.20 -18.18
N GLU A 100 -6.70 -9.79 -18.66
CA GLU A 100 -5.96 -10.84 -17.95
C GLU A 100 -4.59 -10.31 -17.56
N MET A 101 -4.11 -10.68 -16.38
CA MET A 101 -2.84 -10.26 -15.84
C MET A 101 -2.00 -11.49 -15.46
N LYS A 102 -0.71 -11.46 -15.84
CA LYS A 102 0.29 -12.44 -15.42
C LYS A 102 1.58 -11.72 -15.07
N LEU A 103 2.01 -11.80 -13.84
CA LEU A 103 3.27 -11.24 -13.34
C LEU A 103 3.76 -12.03 -12.13
N PRO A 104 5.07 -11.99 -11.82
CA PRO A 104 5.60 -12.52 -10.56
C PRO A 104 4.97 -11.79 -9.36
N THR A 105 4.83 -12.49 -8.23
CA THR A 105 4.24 -11.94 -7.01
C THR A 105 5.09 -10.81 -6.40
N HIS A 106 6.41 -10.88 -6.56
CA HIS A 106 7.37 -9.85 -6.13
C HIS A 106 7.61 -8.79 -7.23
N THR A 107 6.54 -8.13 -7.67
CA THR A 107 6.60 -7.12 -8.74
C THR A 107 6.11 -5.78 -8.25
N GLY A 108 6.87 -4.71 -8.52
CA GLY A 108 6.53 -3.34 -8.13
C GLY A 108 6.38 -3.20 -6.63
N THR A 109 5.44 -2.39 -6.17
CA THR A 109 5.12 -2.32 -4.73
C THR A 109 4.46 -3.63 -4.31
N HIS A 110 5.12 -4.38 -3.43
CA HIS A 110 4.69 -5.71 -3.02
C HIS A 110 5.01 -5.98 -1.55
N VAL A 111 4.53 -7.10 -1.04
CA VAL A 111 4.79 -7.59 0.31
C VAL A 111 5.37 -9.00 0.24
N ASP A 112 6.28 -9.30 1.16
CA ASP A 112 6.84 -10.63 1.37
C ASP A 112 6.18 -11.31 2.56
N ALA A 113 5.93 -12.61 2.40
CA ALA A 113 5.56 -13.50 3.50
C ALA A 113 6.77 -14.36 3.94
N PRO A 114 6.75 -14.93 5.16
CA PRO A 114 7.85 -15.73 5.66
C PRO A 114 8.28 -16.89 4.74
N GLY A 115 7.34 -17.47 3.99
CA GLY A 115 7.60 -18.52 3.00
C GLY A 115 8.51 -18.09 1.84
N HIS A 116 8.81 -16.79 1.68
CA HIS A 116 9.67 -16.30 0.60
C HIS A 116 11.12 -16.81 0.72
N PHE A 117 11.68 -16.81 1.91
CA PHE A 117 13.07 -17.25 2.15
C PHE A 117 13.18 -18.55 2.97
N PHE A 118 12.06 -19.10 3.44
CA PHE A 118 12.04 -20.33 4.25
C PHE A 118 11.08 -21.36 3.66
N ASP A 119 11.65 -22.38 3.01
CA ASP A 119 10.88 -23.45 2.36
C ASP A 119 9.93 -24.18 3.34
N HIS A 120 10.40 -24.44 4.58
CA HIS A 120 9.57 -25.04 5.60
C HIS A 120 8.42 -24.13 6.09
N TYR A 121 8.55 -22.80 5.97
CA TYR A 121 7.44 -21.87 6.23
C TYR A 121 6.47 -21.85 5.05
N PHE A 122 7.00 -21.94 3.82
CA PHE A 122 6.17 -22.08 2.63
C PHE A 122 5.30 -23.33 2.71
N ASP A 123 5.91 -24.49 2.99
CA ASP A 123 5.20 -25.77 3.17
C ASP A 123 4.20 -25.74 4.32
N ALA A 124 4.47 -24.99 5.38
CA ALA A 124 3.58 -24.82 6.52
C ALA A 124 2.46 -23.79 6.30
N GLY A 125 2.41 -23.11 5.12
CA GLY A 125 1.36 -22.18 4.76
C GLY A 125 1.51 -20.79 5.38
N PHE A 126 2.74 -20.35 5.73
CA PHE A 126 3.01 -18.96 6.10
C PHE A 126 3.11 -18.09 4.85
N ASP A 127 1.99 -17.95 4.17
CA ASP A 127 1.79 -17.22 2.92
C ASP A 127 1.15 -15.83 3.15
N VAL A 128 0.93 -15.09 2.08
CA VAL A 128 0.39 -13.73 2.17
C VAL A 128 -1.05 -13.66 2.69
N ASP A 129 -1.82 -14.77 2.59
CA ASP A 129 -3.17 -14.86 3.13
C ASP A 129 -3.17 -14.87 4.68
N THR A 130 -2.04 -15.24 5.29
CA THR A 130 -1.87 -15.35 6.75
C THR A 130 -1.23 -14.11 7.39
N LEU A 131 -0.82 -13.11 6.61
CA LEU A 131 -0.19 -11.90 7.14
C LEU A 131 -1.13 -11.11 8.06
N ASP A 132 -0.57 -10.65 9.18
CA ASP A 132 -1.31 -9.89 10.19
C ASP A 132 -1.68 -8.48 9.69
N LEU A 133 -2.98 -8.26 9.50
CA LEU A 133 -3.51 -6.95 9.07
C LEU A 133 -3.31 -5.86 10.13
N ASP A 134 -3.19 -6.20 11.43
CA ASP A 134 -2.87 -5.23 12.47
C ASP A 134 -1.41 -4.75 12.35
N VAL A 135 -0.52 -5.54 11.76
CA VAL A 135 0.83 -5.09 11.40
C VAL A 135 0.82 -4.23 10.15
N LEU A 136 0.06 -4.60 9.13
CA LEU A 136 -0.01 -3.89 7.84
C LEU A 136 -0.75 -2.55 7.91
N ASN A 137 -1.46 -2.26 9.01
CA ASN A 137 -2.27 -1.05 9.14
C ASN A 137 -2.07 -0.36 10.49
N GLY A 138 -1.85 0.94 10.49
CA GLY A 138 -1.73 1.76 11.71
C GLY A 138 -0.66 2.84 11.64
N GLU A 139 -0.29 3.40 12.79
CA GLU A 139 0.72 4.45 12.84
C GLU A 139 2.09 3.93 12.39
N ALA A 140 2.74 4.69 11.52
CA ALA A 140 4.05 4.42 10.95
C ALA A 140 4.93 5.67 10.97
N LEU A 141 6.21 5.47 11.18
CA LEU A 141 7.23 6.50 11.11
C LEU A 141 7.95 6.41 9.76
N LEU A 142 7.95 7.49 8.98
CA LEU A 142 8.80 7.61 7.79
C LEU A 142 10.09 8.31 8.19
N VAL A 143 11.22 7.66 7.90
CA VAL A 143 12.57 8.17 8.19
C VAL A 143 13.39 8.28 6.91
N ASP A 144 14.30 9.26 6.89
CA ASP A 144 15.34 9.36 5.88
C ASP A 144 16.60 8.61 6.32
N VAL A 145 17.00 7.62 5.52
CA VAL A 145 18.27 6.92 5.69
C VAL A 145 19.41 7.81 5.14
N PRO A 146 20.60 7.84 5.77
CA PRO A 146 21.77 8.49 5.18
C PRO A 146 21.98 8.05 3.72
N ARG A 147 22.25 9.02 2.82
CA ARG A 147 22.25 8.79 1.36
C ARG A 147 23.51 8.09 0.84
N ASP A 148 24.53 7.94 1.64
CA ASP A 148 25.84 7.41 1.28
C ASP A 148 26.11 5.99 1.82
N LYS A 149 25.11 5.36 2.46
CA LYS A 149 25.30 4.05 3.14
C LYS A 149 24.12 3.11 2.92
N ASN A 150 24.41 1.82 2.94
CA ASN A 150 23.41 0.78 3.20
C ASN A 150 22.95 0.85 4.66
N ILE A 151 21.86 0.16 4.98
CA ILE A 151 21.27 0.15 6.33
C ILE A 151 22.02 -0.88 7.18
N THR A 152 23.13 -0.45 7.77
CA THR A 152 23.95 -1.21 8.71
C THR A 152 23.47 -1.04 10.14
N ALA A 153 24.05 -1.78 11.10
CA ALA A 153 23.81 -1.58 12.54
C ALA A 153 24.10 -0.15 12.98
N GLU A 154 25.22 0.44 12.53
CA GLU A 154 25.58 1.85 12.82
C GLU A 154 24.51 2.82 12.31
N VAL A 155 23.99 2.59 11.09
CA VAL A 155 22.93 3.42 10.52
C VAL A 155 21.64 3.28 11.33
N MET A 156 21.24 2.06 11.68
CA MET A 156 20.04 1.80 12.49
C MET A 156 20.12 2.49 13.86
N GLU A 157 21.26 2.38 14.54
CA GLU A 157 21.49 3.07 15.80
C GLU A 157 21.38 4.59 15.65
N GLY A 158 21.97 5.14 14.58
CA GLY A 158 21.98 6.57 14.27
C GLY A 158 20.62 7.14 13.89
N LEU A 159 19.66 6.33 13.45
CA LEU A 159 18.29 6.78 13.14
C LEU A 159 17.47 7.11 14.40
N HIS A 160 17.89 6.68 15.57
CA HIS A 160 17.25 6.95 16.86
C HIS A 160 15.73 6.69 16.87
N ILE A 161 15.30 5.59 16.25
CA ILE A 161 13.88 5.22 16.19
C ILE A 161 13.35 5.02 17.61
N PRO A 162 12.27 5.73 18.01
CA PRO A 162 11.73 5.63 19.36
C PRO A 162 11.26 4.21 19.69
N LYS A 163 11.42 3.78 20.95
CA LYS A 163 10.82 2.54 21.43
C LYS A 163 9.30 2.56 21.26
N GLY A 164 8.73 1.40 20.97
CA GLY A 164 7.30 1.25 20.73
C GLY A 164 6.85 1.56 19.31
N VAL A 165 7.72 2.09 18.43
CA VAL A 165 7.42 2.26 17.01
C VAL A 165 7.39 0.88 16.35
N ARG A 166 6.22 0.50 15.81
CA ARG A 166 6.00 -0.82 15.22
C ARG A 166 6.11 -0.85 13.70
N ARG A 167 6.03 0.30 13.03
CA ARG A 167 6.05 0.40 11.55
C ARG A 167 6.99 1.51 11.14
N VAL A 168 7.96 1.20 10.31
CA VAL A 168 8.92 2.19 9.80
C VAL A 168 9.03 2.09 8.30
N LEU A 169 8.98 3.24 7.63
CA LEU A 169 9.19 3.38 6.21
C LEU A 169 10.56 4.05 6.01
N PHE A 170 11.48 3.32 5.41
CA PHE A 170 12.84 3.76 5.18
C PHE A 170 12.95 4.35 3.78
N ARG A 171 13.09 5.68 3.69
CA ARG A 171 13.39 6.34 2.44
C ARG A 171 14.89 6.47 2.27
N THR A 172 15.42 5.89 1.18
CA THR A 172 16.85 5.79 0.93
C THR A 172 17.27 6.61 -0.29
N LEU A 173 18.53 6.48 -0.70
CA LEU A 173 19.04 7.02 -1.95
C LEU A 173 18.28 6.50 -3.19
N ASN A 174 17.59 5.36 -3.08
CA ASN A 174 16.85 4.76 -4.19
C ASN A 174 15.76 5.70 -4.73
N THR A 175 15.05 6.39 -3.82
CA THR A 175 14.07 7.44 -4.20
C THR A 175 14.75 8.59 -4.94
N ASP A 176 15.87 9.12 -4.42
CA ASP A 176 16.57 10.26 -5.05
C ASP A 176 17.13 9.90 -6.42
N ARG A 177 17.65 8.68 -6.59
CA ARG A 177 18.10 8.11 -7.86
C ARG A 177 16.95 7.74 -8.79
N ARG A 178 15.71 7.76 -8.30
CA ARG A 178 14.50 7.40 -9.04
C ARG A 178 14.56 5.99 -9.64
N LEU A 179 15.10 5.03 -8.89
CA LEU A 179 15.37 3.68 -9.40
C LEU A 179 14.09 2.97 -9.88
N MET A 180 12.96 3.16 -9.20
CA MET A 180 11.67 2.58 -9.60
C MET A 180 11.08 3.18 -10.90
N PHE A 181 11.70 4.21 -11.45
CA PHE A 181 11.33 4.82 -12.73
C PHE A 181 12.32 4.48 -13.86
N GLN A 182 13.32 3.66 -13.57
CA GLN A 182 14.25 3.12 -14.55
C GLN A 182 13.74 1.76 -15.00
N LYS A 183 14.01 1.39 -16.26
CA LYS A 183 13.59 0.10 -16.79
C LYS A 183 14.50 -1.03 -16.30
N GLU A 184 15.78 -0.77 -16.32
CA GLU A 184 16.82 -1.72 -15.92
C GLU A 184 16.90 -1.81 -14.39
N PHE A 185 17.03 -3.02 -13.87
CA PHE A 185 17.33 -3.26 -12.48
C PHE A 185 18.73 -2.78 -12.11
N ASP A 186 18.83 -2.00 -11.06
CA ASP A 186 20.09 -1.47 -10.56
C ASP A 186 20.50 -2.19 -9.27
N SER A 187 21.51 -3.05 -9.36
CA SER A 187 22.02 -3.84 -8.22
C SER A 187 22.77 -3.03 -7.16
N SER A 188 23.08 -1.74 -7.44
CA SER A 188 23.72 -0.84 -6.48
C SER A 188 22.73 -0.06 -5.62
N TYR A 189 21.49 -0.55 -5.51
CA TYR A 189 20.47 0.03 -4.64
C TYR A 189 20.84 -0.11 -3.16
N VAL A 190 20.27 0.77 -2.35
CA VAL A 190 20.44 0.77 -0.88
C VAL A 190 19.40 -0.17 -0.26
N GLY A 191 19.84 -1.03 0.65
CA GLY A 191 19.03 -1.96 1.43
C GLY A 191 19.68 -2.27 2.77
N PHE A 192 19.04 -3.16 3.54
CA PHE A 192 19.58 -3.67 4.80
C PHE A 192 20.79 -4.57 4.53
N MET A 193 21.85 -4.35 5.31
CA MET A 193 22.90 -5.33 5.51
C MET A 193 22.48 -6.31 6.61
N GLU A 194 23.12 -7.46 6.68
CA GLU A 194 22.82 -8.49 7.71
C GLU A 194 22.91 -7.95 9.13
N ASP A 195 23.95 -7.14 9.42
CA ASP A 195 24.15 -6.53 10.74
C ASP A 195 23.07 -5.52 11.09
N GLY A 196 22.60 -4.73 10.10
CA GLY A 196 21.49 -3.80 10.26
C GLY A 196 20.16 -4.51 10.54
N ALA A 197 19.92 -5.63 9.85
CA ALA A 197 18.75 -6.48 10.09
C ALA A 197 18.78 -7.11 11.50
N LYS A 198 19.93 -7.63 11.93
CA LYS A 198 20.13 -8.15 13.30
C LYS A 198 19.90 -7.09 14.35
N TRP A 199 20.48 -5.90 14.16
CA TRP A 199 20.31 -4.79 15.10
C TRP A 199 18.82 -4.40 15.23
N LEU A 200 18.09 -4.34 14.11
CA LEU A 200 16.65 -4.03 14.11
C LEU A 200 15.85 -5.04 14.92
N VAL A 201 16.05 -6.34 14.67
CA VAL A 201 15.34 -7.42 15.34
C VAL A 201 15.61 -7.42 16.85
N GLU A 202 16.86 -7.20 17.25
CA GLU A 202 17.30 -7.27 18.65
C GLU A 202 16.98 -6.01 19.47
N ASN A 203 16.89 -4.83 18.84
CA ASN A 203 16.89 -3.55 19.56
C ASN A 203 15.62 -2.73 19.36
N THR A 204 14.66 -3.19 18.52
CA THR A 204 13.45 -2.41 18.22
C THR A 204 12.17 -3.25 18.36
N ASP A 205 11.03 -2.54 18.38
CA ASP A 205 9.70 -3.15 18.37
C ASP A 205 9.09 -3.20 16.95
N ILE A 206 9.89 -2.99 15.90
CA ILE A 206 9.44 -2.88 14.51
C ILE A 206 8.89 -4.23 14.04
N LYS A 207 7.70 -4.20 13.44
CA LYS A 207 7.01 -5.37 12.86
C LYS A 207 6.68 -5.15 11.37
N LEU A 208 6.70 -3.90 10.88
CA LEU A 208 6.59 -3.59 9.46
C LEU A 208 7.77 -2.75 9.02
N ILE A 209 8.46 -3.23 8.01
CA ILE A 209 9.51 -2.51 7.29
C ILE A 209 8.96 -2.15 5.92
N GLY A 210 8.96 -0.85 5.59
CA GLY A 210 8.71 -0.37 4.23
C GLY A 210 9.99 0.18 3.64
N ILE A 211 10.30 -0.15 2.38
CA ILE A 211 11.49 0.37 1.68
C ILE A 211 11.15 0.81 0.25
N ASP A 212 11.97 1.67 -0.31
CA ASP A 212 11.72 2.38 -1.56
C ASP A 212 12.35 1.73 -2.81
N TYR A 213 12.70 0.43 -2.74
CA TYR A 213 13.11 -0.34 -3.91
C TYR A 213 12.71 -1.82 -3.80
N LEU A 214 12.98 -2.59 -4.87
CA LEU A 214 12.50 -3.97 -5.10
C LEU A 214 13.02 -5.03 -4.13
N SER A 215 13.84 -4.65 -3.16
CA SER A 215 14.29 -5.53 -2.08
C SER A 215 14.60 -4.74 -0.82
N ALA A 216 14.20 -5.29 0.34
CA ALA A 216 14.55 -4.73 1.64
C ALA A 216 16.04 -4.92 1.95
N ALA A 217 16.63 -6.04 1.52
CA ALA A 217 18.04 -6.33 1.71
C ALA A 217 18.89 -5.73 0.58
N ALA A 218 20.09 -5.24 0.90
CA ALA A 218 21.09 -4.85 -0.10
C ALA A 218 21.51 -6.05 -0.96
N CYS A 219 21.89 -5.80 -2.22
CA CYS A 219 22.22 -6.87 -3.15
C CYS A 219 23.35 -7.79 -2.64
N ASP A 220 24.35 -7.22 -1.96
CA ASP A 220 25.49 -7.95 -1.43
C ASP A 220 25.15 -8.85 -0.22
N ASP A 221 24.08 -8.51 0.51
CA ASP A 221 23.59 -9.26 1.68
C ASP A 221 22.14 -9.76 1.49
N LEU A 222 21.74 -9.99 0.25
CA LEU A 222 20.34 -10.30 -0.10
C LEU A 222 19.74 -11.41 0.79
N SER A 223 20.31 -12.60 0.75
CA SER A 223 19.82 -13.74 1.54
C SER A 223 20.07 -13.58 3.04
N PRO A 224 21.28 -13.21 3.53
CA PRO A 224 21.52 -13.07 4.95
C PRO A 224 20.56 -12.11 5.66
N ALA A 225 20.32 -10.94 5.10
CA ALA A 225 19.43 -9.96 5.72
C ALA A 225 17.95 -10.41 5.69
N HIS A 226 17.46 -11.01 4.59
CA HIS A 226 16.09 -11.54 4.55
C HIS A 226 15.88 -12.68 5.54
N LEU A 227 16.85 -13.60 5.68
CA LEU A 227 16.77 -14.68 6.64
C LEU A 227 16.62 -14.14 8.07
N VAL A 228 17.42 -13.12 8.45
CA VAL A 228 17.29 -12.48 9.77
C VAL A 228 15.93 -11.85 9.97
N LEU A 229 15.43 -11.11 8.97
CA LEU A 229 14.17 -10.36 9.09
C LEU A 229 12.95 -11.28 9.13
N LEU A 230 12.95 -12.37 8.37
CA LEU A 230 11.79 -13.25 8.21
C LEU A 230 11.78 -14.46 9.15
N GLU A 231 12.90 -14.83 9.79
CA GLU A 231 13.01 -16.01 10.67
C GLU A 231 11.97 -16.01 11.79
N GLY A 232 11.76 -14.86 12.43
CA GLY A 232 10.81 -14.71 13.54
C GLY A 232 9.34 -14.71 13.10
N ARG A 233 9.03 -14.62 11.80
CA ARG A 233 7.67 -14.53 11.20
C ARG A 233 6.83 -13.35 11.70
N GLU A 234 7.42 -12.43 12.45
CA GLU A 234 6.72 -11.29 13.04
C GLU A 234 6.94 -9.97 12.26
N ILE A 235 7.96 -9.92 11.42
CA ILE A 235 8.29 -8.78 10.59
C ILE A 235 7.73 -9.01 9.19
N ILE A 236 7.00 -8.01 8.69
CA ILE A 236 6.47 -7.97 7.34
C ILE A 236 7.28 -6.96 6.53
N LEU A 237 7.77 -7.38 5.37
CA LEU A 237 8.50 -6.53 4.43
C LEU A 237 7.56 -6.00 3.36
N VAL A 238 7.51 -4.68 3.19
CA VAL A 238 6.78 -4.02 2.10
C VAL A 238 7.81 -3.27 1.25
N GLU A 239 7.97 -3.70 0.03
CA GLU A 239 9.04 -3.29 -0.85
C GLU A 239 8.54 -2.41 -1.99
N ALA A 240 9.47 -1.67 -2.61
CA ALA A 240 9.21 -0.73 -3.69
C ALA A 240 8.09 0.28 -3.37
N LEU A 241 8.13 0.89 -2.19
CA LEU A 241 7.25 1.99 -1.83
C LEU A 241 7.62 3.27 -2.57
N LYS A 242 6.61 4.00 -3.03
CA LYS A 242 6.76 5.33 -3.65
C LYS A 242 6.79 6.40 -2.57
N LEU A 243 7.98 6.75 -2.10
CA LEU A 243 8.18 7.72 -1.02
C LEU A 243 8.60 9.11 -1.52
N ASP A 244 8.50 9.35 -2.84
CA ASP A 244 8.73 10.66 -3.44
C ASP A 244 7.78 11.70 -2.81
N ASP A 245 8.28 12.89 -2.57
CA ASP A 245 7.51 14.05 -2.09
C ASP A 245 6.78 13.85 -0.74
N ILE A 246 7.06 12.77 -0.01
CA ILE A 246 6.53 12.54 1.34
C ILE A 246 7.52 13.09 2.36
N GLN A 247 7.09 13.98 3.24
CA GLN A 247 7.95 14.49 4.31
C GLN A 247 8.15 13.43 5.40
N PRO A 248 9.36 13.31 5.99
CA PRO A 248 9.55 12.46 7.17
C PRO A 248 8.57 12.81 8.28
N GLY A 249 8.15 11.81 9.04
CA GLY A 249 7.21 12.00 10.14
C GLY A 249 6.24 10.84 10.35
N ILE A 250 5.23 11.07 11.16
CA ILE A 250 4.23 10.07 11.53
C ILE A 250 3.01 10.16 10.59
N TYR A 251 2.55 9.00 10.15
CA TYR A 251 1.40 8.79 9.28
C TYR A 251 0.61 7.57 9.73
N SER A 252 -0.63 7.46 9.30
CA SER A 252 -1.33 6.17 9.31
C SER A 252 -1.07 5.46 8.00
N VAL A 253 -0.34 4.33 8.03
CA VAL A 253 -0.08 3.49 6.86
C VAL A 253 -1.18 2.44 6.71
N HIS A 254 -1.57 2.17 5.48
CA HIS A 254 -2.52 1.12 5.14
C HIS A 254 -2.00 0.39 3.90
N CYS A 255 -1.65 -0.88 4.09
CA CYS A 255 -1.15 -1.78 3.05
C CYS A 255 -2.02 -3.02 3.01
N LEU A 256 -2.66 -3.29 1.87
CA LEU A 256 -3.61 -4.40 1.73
C LEU A 256 -3.21 -5.27 0.54
N PRO A 257 -2.57 -6.43 0.80
CA PRO A 257 -2.23 -7.39 -0.25
C PRO A 257 -3.45 -8.10 -0.81
N LEU A 258 -3.29 -8.75 -1.94
CA LEU A 258 -4.25 -9.73 -2.41
C LEU A 258 -4.22 -10.95 -1.48
N ARG A 259 -5.39 -11.56 -1.23
CA ARG A 259 -5.50 -12.83 -0.50
C ARG A 259 -5.17 -13.99 -1.44
N LEU A 260 -3.89 -14.26 -1.61
CA LEU A 260 -3.39 -15.33 -2.49
C LEU A 260 -2.93 -16.51 -1.63
N GLN A 261 -3.80 -17.49 -1.44
CA GLN A 261 -3.44 -18.71 -0.73
C GLN A 261 -2.28 -19.42 -1.43
N GLY A 262 -1.22 -19.74 -0.67
CA GLY A 262 -0.03 -20.42 -1.16
C GLY A 262 0.99 -19.51 -1.87
N ALA A 263 0.82 -18.17 -1.85
CA ALA A 263 1.78 -17.26 -2.42
C ALA A 263 2.70 -16.65 -1.34
N GLU A 264 4.00 -16.67 -1.60
CA GLU A 264 5.06 -16.14 -0.73
C GLU A 264 5.22 -14.62 -0.83
N GLY A 265 4.55 -14.00 -1.77
CA GLY A 265 4.52 -12.56 -2.00
C GLY A 265 3.24 -12.12 -2.69
N SER A 266 2.96 -10.83 -2.69
CA SER A 266 1.81 -10.25 -3.37
C SER A 266 2.02 -8.80 -3.76
N PRO A 267 1.62 -8.40 -4.98
CA PRO A 267 1.37 -6.99 -5.24
C PRO A 267 0.44 -6.39 -4.19
N ILE A 268 0.74 -5.15 -3.78
CA ILE A 268 0.03 -4.49 -2.69
C ILE A 268 -0.29 -3.03 -3.05
N ARG A 269 -1.41 -2.52 -2.57
CA ARG A 269 -1.68 -1.08 -2.62
C ARG A 269 -1.46 -0.50 -1.22
N CYS A 270 -0.53 0.45 -1.12
CA CYS A 270 -0.22 1.15 0.11
C CYS A 270 -0.58 2.62 0.00
N ILE A 271 -1.17 3.15 1.07
CA ILE A 271 -1.45 4.58 1.22
C ILE A 271 -0.97 5.06 2.58
N LEU A 272 -0.65 6.35 2.66
CA LEU A 272 -0.51 7.08 3.92
C LEU A 272 -1.68 8.03 4.10
N ILE A 273 -2.14 8.17 5.34
CA ILE A 273 -3.12 9.19 5.73
C ILE A 273 -2.47 10.07 6.81
N LYS A 274 -2.59 11.39 6.63
CA LYS A 274 -2.10 12.38 7.60
C LYS A 274 -3.25 13.20 8.14
#